data_f63af46662218f4d68e6391928a76408
#
_entry.id   f63af46662218f4d68e6391928a76408
#
_cell.length_a   1.000
_cell.length_b   1.000
_cell.length_c   1.000
_cell.angle_alpha   90.00
_cell.angle_beta   90.00
_cell.angle_gamma   90.00
#
_symmetry.space_group_name_H-M   'P 1'
#
loop_
_entity.id
_entity.type
_entity.pdbx_description
1 polymer ?
#
loop_
_entity_poly.entity_id
_entity_poly.type
_entity_poly.pdbx_seq_one_letter_code
_entity_poly.pdbx_strand_id
1 'polypeptide(L)'
;MTSEENGEAADKLLSGMVRDADEYYSRLNLQQANQTRIYSAVMGTVIWFAVFAGLGIALYFNVKGSEISLDLLWAFLTAVASGAIAAGIMYAVRRKRATKFAELGSLLTKIKQGRVSSEDGLHLMDLMHQAALTMRKQRLDSAFAYGVLAFILVSIVGLNAGFGALAGVVTYLYFRFEALRDYEKEDERYEVAKRDIILSL
;
A
#
# COMPACT_ATOMS: atom_id res chain seq x y z
N MET A 1 -32.95 -34.88 -3.70
CA MET A 1 -32.34 -33.84 -2.86
C MET A 1 -33.49 -33.00 -2.35
N THR A 2 -33.69 -32.98 -1.05
CA THR A 2 -34.79 -32.27 -0.41
C THR A 2 -34.41 -30.82 -0.25
N SER A 3 -35.42 -29.91 -0.20
CA SER A 3 -35.24 -28.44 -0.02
C SER A 3 -34.40 -28.11 1.24
N GLU A 4 -34.39 -28.98 2.24
CA GLU A 4 -33.59 -28.83 3.46
C GLU A 4 -32.10 -29.13 3.25
N GLU A 5 -31.74 -30.09 2.42
CA GLU A 5 -30.31 -30.39 2.10
C GLU A 5 -29.66 -29.24 1.32
N ASN A 6 -30.41 -28.58 0.43
CA ASN A 6 -29.92 -27.41 -0.29
C ASN A 6 -29.73 -26.19 0.62
N GLY A 7 -30.60 -26.01 1.61
CA GLY A 7 -30.48 -24.93 2.62
C GLY A 7 -29.24 -25.11 3.50
N GLU A 8 -28.98 -26.34 3.97
CA GLU A 8 -27.83 -26.60 4.84
C GLU A 8 -26.49 -26.50 4.09
N ALA A 9 -26.45 -26.88 2.80
CA ALA A 9 -25.28 -26.73 1.94
C ALA A 9 -24.99 -25.23 1.65
N ALA A 10 -26.03 -24.43 1.39
CA ALA A 10 -25.92 -22.99 1.18
C ALA A 10 -25.44 -22.25 2.45
N ASP A 11 -25.93 -22.62 3.63
CA ASP A 11 -25.49 -22.06 4.91
C ASP A 11 -24.03 -22.40 5.24
N LYS A 12 -23.57 -23.62 4.92
CA LYS A 12 -22.16 -24.02 5.06
C LYS A 12 -21.24 -23.25 4.12
N LEU A 13 -21.64 -23.07 2.86
CA LEU A 13 -20.89 -22.24 1.89
C LEU A 13 -20.80 -20.79 2.35
N LEU A 14 -21.91 -20.20 2.76
CA LEU A 14 -21.97 -18.83 3.27
C LEU A 14 -21.11 -18.64 4.52
N SER A 15 -21.17 -19.56 5.47
CA SER A 15 -20.36 -19.48 6.70
C SER A 15 -18.85 -19.63 6.40
N GLY A 16 -18.48 -20.47 5.43
CA GLY A 16 -17.11 -20.59 4.92
C GLY A 16 -16.62 -19.30 4.28
N MET A 17 -17.42 -18.73 3.39
CA MET A 17 -17.09 -17.45 2.72
C MET A 17 -16.94 -16.28 3.71
N VAL A 18 -17.81 -16.20 4.73
CA VAL A 18 -17.74 -15.17 5.76
C VAL A 18 -16.45 -15.29 6.57
N ARG A 19 -16.07 -16.53 6.94
CA ARG A 19 -14.83 -16.77 7.67
C ARG A 19 -13.62 -16.38 6.85
N ASP A 20 -13.57 -16.77 5.58
CA ASP A 20 -12.47 -16.47 4.69
C ASP A 20 -12.38 -14.96 4.38
N ALA A 21 -13.52 -14.28 4.24
CA ALA A 21 -13.60 -12.84 4.09
C ALA A 21 -13.13 -12.09 5.34
N ASP A 22 -13.43 -12.58 6.54
CA ASP A 22 -13.00 -11.98 7.81
C ASP A 22 -11.47 -12.13 8.01
N GLU A 23 -10.92 -13.29 7.70
CA GLU A 23 -9.49 -13.52 7.72
C GLU A 23 -8.77 -12.65 6.68
N TYR A 24 -9.32 -12.57 5.47
CA TYR A 24 -8.82 -11.71 4.41
C TYR A 24 -8.85 -10.22 4.83
N TYR A 25 -9.96 -9.76 5.40
CA TYR A 25 -10.11 -8.38 5.88
C TYR A 25 -9.12 -8.03 6.99
N SER A 26 -8.91 -8.94 7.95
CA SER A 26 -7.95 -8.72 9.03
C SER A 26 -6.50 -8.63 8.53
N ARG A 27 -6.13 -9.50 7.59
CA ARG A 27 -4.81 -9.48 6.93
C ARG A 27 -4.63 -8.20 6.11
N LEU A 28 -5.65 -7.78 5.36
CA LEU A 28 -5.66 -6.55 4.56
C LEU A 28 -5.45 -5.30 5.41
N ASN A 29 -6.16 -5.18 6.54
CA ASN A 29 -6.02 -4.04 7.44
C ASN A 29 -4.61 -3.94 8.03
N LEU A 30 -4.02 -5.05 8.46
CA LEU A 30 -2.66 -5.09 9.00
C LEU A 30 -1.63 -4.72 7.92
N GLN A 31 -1.75 -5.32 6.73
CA GLN A 31 -0.85 -5.03 5.61
C GLN A 31 -0.95 -3.57 5.17
N GLN A 32 -2.16 -3.04 5.08
CA GLN A 32 -2.38 -1.64 4.71
C GLN A 32 -1.81 -0.67 5.74
N ALA A 33 -2.01 -0.93 7.02
CA ALA A 33 -1.45 -0.08 8.07
C ALA A 33 0.08 -0.05 8.01
N ASN A 34 0.71 -1.21 7.86
CA ASN A 34 2.15 -1.33 7.74
C ASN A 34 2.68 -0.66 6.46
N GLN A 35 2.07 -0.95 5.31
CA GLN A 35 2.47 -0.33 4.04
C GLN A 35 2.30 1.18 4.05
N THR A 36 1.23 1.70 4.68
CA THR A 36 1.02 3.14 4.80
C THR A 36 2.11 3.78 5.64
N ARG A 37 2.50 3.16 6.77
CA ARG A 37 3.58 3.67 7.63
C ARG A 37 4.93 3.66 6.90
N ILE A 38 5.29 2.52 6.32
CA ILE A 38 6.58 2.34 5.63
C ILE A 38 6.68 3.32 4.45
N TYR A 39 5.66 3.39 3.60
CA TYR A 39 5.66 4.31 2.46
C TYR A 39 5.77 5.77 2.90
N SER A 40 5.05 6.18 3.94
CA SER A 40 5.10 7.56 4.43
C SER A 40 6.49 7.90 4.99
N ALA A 41 7.11 6.96 5.71
CA ALA A 41 8.47 7.12 6.20
C ALA A 41 9.49 7.22 5.06
N VAL A 42 9.40 6.32 4.07
CA VAL A 42 10.29 6.32 2.89
C VAL A 42 10.16 7.62 2.11
N MET A 43 8.93 8.07 1.82
CA MET A 43 8.72 9.31 1.09
C MET A 43 9.17 10.53 1.89
N GLY A 44 8.97 10.54 3.20
CA GLY A 44 9.51 11.58 4.09
C GLY A 44 11.03 11.65 4.02
N THR A 45 11.71 10.50 4.04
CA THR A 45 13.17 10.41 3.91
C THR A 45 13.66 10.89 2.54
N VAL A 46 12.97 10.51 1.47
CA VAL A 46 13.30 10.96 0.09
C VAL A 46 13.19 12.48 -0.02
N ILE A 47 12.11 13.06 0.52
CA ILE A 47 11.89 14.51 0.47
C ILE A 47 12.90 15.22 1.36
N TRP A 48 13.15 14.73 2.58
CA TRP A 48 14.20 15.24 3.43
C TRP A 48 15.54 15.31 2.70
N PHE A 49 15.92 14.21 2.05
CA PHE A 49 17.19 14.13 1.33
C PHE A 49 17.23 15.09 0.14
N ALA A 50 16.17 15.18 -0.67
CA ALA A 50 16.07 16.06 -1.81
C ALA A 50 16.18 17.55 -1.39
N VAL A 51 15.50 17.93 -0.30
CA VAL A 51 15.57 19.31 0.23
C VAL A 51 16.96 19.61 0.79
N PHE A 52 17.54 18.67 1.56
CA PHE A 52 18.87 18.86 2.13
C PHE A 52 19.95 18.98 1.05
N ALA A 53 19.91 18.12 0.03
CA ALA A 53 20.84 18.17 -1.10
C ALA A 53 20.68 19.47 -1.90
N GLY A 54 19.42 19.89 -2.17
CA GLY A 54 19.13 21.13 -2.88
C GLY A 54 19.64 22.36 -2.13
N LEU A 55 19.39 22.45 -0.82
CA LEU A 55 19.90 23.52 0.02
C LEU A 55 21.43 23.48 0.14
N GLY A 56 22.02 22.31 0.30
CA GLY A 56 23.47 22.14 0.34
C GLY A 56 24.17 22.62 -0.94
N ILE A 57 23.60 22.30 -2.10
CA ILE A 57 24.08 22.80 -3.41
C ILE A 57 23.93 24.32 -3.48
N ALA A 58 22.78 24.87 -3.09
CA ALA A 58 22.56 26.30 -3.09
C ALA A 58 23.56 27.04 -2.18
N LEU A 59 23.83 26.52 -1.00
CA LEU A 59 24.83 27.06 -0.07
C LEU A 59 26.24 27.00 -0.65
N TYR A 60 26.61 25.87 -1.28
CA TYR A 60 27.93 25.73 -1.91
C TYR A 60 28.22 26.78 -2.96
N PHE A 61 27.21 27.19 -3.74
CA PHE A 61 27.38 28.21 -4.78
C PHE A 61 27.27 29.65 -4.26
N ASN A 62 26.56 29.89 -3.15
CA ASN A 62 26.25 31.25 -2.70
C ASN A 62 27.05 31.72 -1.48
N VAL A 63 27.57 30.80 -0.65
CA VAL A 63 28.30 31.19 0.57
C VAL A 63 29.80 31.12 0.37
N LYS A 64 30.44 32.29 0.48
CA LYS A 64 31.90 32.42 0.50
C LYS A 64 32.34 32.80 1.92
N GLY A 65 32.70 31.82 2.76
CA GLY A 65 33.31 32.15 4.04
C GLY A 65 32.98 31.17 5.21
N SER A 66 33.35 31.61 6.43
CA SER A 66 33.33 30.81 7.65
C SER A 66 31.96 30.52 8.28
N GLU A 67 30.86 31.04 7.74
CA GLU A 67 29.51 30.89 8.26
C GLU A 67 28.77 29.64 7.74
N ILE A 68 29.43 28.84 6.91
CA ILE A 68 28.86 27.62 6.29
C ILE A 68 28.26 26.66 7.31
N SER A 69 28.81 26.60 8.52
CA SER A 69 28.36 25.62 9.54
C SER A 69 26.97 25.93 10.09
N LEU A 70 26.64 27.21 10.29
CA LEU A 70 25.33 27.63 10.81
C LEU A 70 24.25 27.47 9.73
N ASP A 71 24.56 27.89 8.50
CA ASP A 71 23.66 27.74 7.36
C ASP A 71 23.39 26.27 7.04
N LEU A 72 24.38 25.40 7.18
CA LEU A 72 24.21 23.96 6.98
C LEU A 72 23.30 23.35 8.05
N LEU A 73 23.38 23.84 9.30
CA LEU A 73 22.48 23.43 10.36
C LEU A 73 21.03 23.83 10.06
N TRP A 74 20.81 25.07 9.62
CA TRP A 74 19.48 25.54 9.20
C TRP A 74 18.94 24.77 7.99
N ALA A 75 19.78 24.48 7.01
CA ALA A 75 19.41 23.64 5.87
C ALA A 75 18.99 22.24 6.32
N PHE A 76 19.73 21.63 7.27
CA PHE A 76 19.39 20.33 7.83
C PHE A 76 18.05 20.37 8.58
N LEU A 77 17.84 21.33 9.47
CA LEU A 77 16.57 21.47 10.22
C LEU A 77 15.37 21.70 9.29
N THR A 78 15.53 22.54 8.27
CA THR A 78 14.49 22.79 7.27
C THR A 78 14.17 21.53 6.47
N ALA A 79 15.18 20.76 6.10
CA ALA A 79 15.00 19.48 5.40
C ALA A 79 14.27 18.46 6.28
N VAL A 80 14.62 18.35 7.57
CA VAL A 80 13.95 17.46 8.53
C VAL A 80 12.47 17.84 8.69
N ALA A 81 12.18 19.14 8.86
CA ALA A 81 10.81 19.63 8.95
C ALA A 81 10.00 19.32 7.68
N SER A 82 10.59 19.56 6.51
CA SER A 82 9.96 19.28 5.20
C SER A 82 9.66 17.77 5.03
N GLY A 83 10.62 16.92 5.39
CA GLY A 83 10.44 15.46 5.34
C GLY A 83 9.35 14.97 6.30
N ALA A 84 9.30 15.50 7.53
CA ALA A 84 8.29 15.16 8.51
C ALA A 84 6.87 15.59 8.07
N ILE A 85 6.74 16.81 7.54
CA ILE A 85 5.47 17.32 7.02
C ILE A 85 5.01 16.46 5.84
N ALA A 86 5.90 16.15 4.90
CA ALA A 86 5.58 15.30 3.77
C ALA A 86 5.15 13.89 4.19
N ALA A 87 5.85 13.27 5.14
CA ALA A 87 5.47 11.99 5.71
C ALA A 87 4.07 12.04 6.34
N GLY A 88 3.77 13.10 7.10
CA GLY A 88 2.46 13.32 7.72
C GLY A 88 1.33 13.47 6.70
N ILE A 89 1.54 14.26 5.65
CA ILE A 89 0.58 14.45 4.56
C ILE A 89 0.32 13.12 3.83
N MET A 90 1.39 12.40 3.45
CA MET A 90 1.26 11.11 2.77
C MET A 90 0.54 10.07 3.62
N TYR A 91 0.83 10.03 4.93
CA TYR A 91 0.12 9.18 5.87
C TYR A 91 -1.37 9.53 5.93
N ALA A 92 -1.72 10.80 6.07
CA ALA A 92 -3.11 11.26 6.15
C ALA A 92 -3.89 10.96 4.85
N VAL A 93 -3.29 11.21 3.68
CA VAL A 93 -3.89 10.93 2.37
C VAL A 93 -4.15 9.43 2.19
N ARG A 94 -3.17 8.58 2.53
CA ARG A 94 -3.34 7.13 2.42
C ARG A 94 -4.34 6.58 3.43
N ARG A 95 -4.39 7.12 4.64
CA ARG A 95 -5.38 6.74 5.65
C ARG A 95 -6.81 7.06 5.20
N LYS A 96 -7.04 8.20 4.53
CA LYS A 96 -8.35 8.53 3.96
C LYS A 96 -8.78 7.54 2.87
N ARG A 97 -7.86 7.00 2.08
CA ARG A 97 -8.18 5.97 1.08
C ARG A 97 -8.57 4.63 1.71
N ALA A 98 -8.21 4.42 2.97
CA ALA A 98 -8.60 3.24 3.75
C ALA A 98 -10.10 3.20 4.12
N THR A 99 -10.85 4.28 3.96
CA THR A 99 -12.30 4.31 4.25
C THR A 99 -13.09 3.30 3.42
N LYS A 100 -12.63 2.95 2.22
CA LYS A 100 -13.24 1.89 1.41
C LYS A 100 -13.19 0.51 2.09
N PHE A 101 -12.22 0.27 2.96
CA PHE A 101 -12.15 -0.95 3.75
C PHE A 101 -13.12 -0.94 4.94
N ALA A 102 -13.57 0.23 5.39
CA ALA A 102 -14.59 0.33 6.43
C ALA A 102 -15.96 -0.18 5.93
N GLU A 103 -16.28 0.01 4.66
CA GLU A 103 -17.50 -0.54 4.04
C GLU A 103 -17.47 -2.06 4.04
N LEU A 104 -16.34 -2.67 3.69
CA LEU A 104 -16.16 -4.11 3.76
C LEU A 104 -16.35 -4.63 5.20
N GLY A 105 -15.75 -3.96 6.19
CA GLY A 105 -15.91 -4.31 7.61
C GLY A 105 -17.35 -4.18 8.10
N SER A 106 -18.07 -3.15 7.68
CA SER A 106 -19.48 -2.95 8.05
C SER A 106 -20.39 -4.03 7.44
N LEU A 107 -20.12 -4.44 6.19
CA LEU A 107 -20.85 -5.49 5.52
C LEU A 107 -20.60 -6.85 6.19
N LEU A 108 -19.34 -7.17 6.49
CA LEU A 108 -18.98 -8.38 7.24
C LEU A 108 -19.67 -8.45 8.61
N THR A 109 -19.81 -7.32 9.30
CA THR A 109 -20.52 -7.26 10.57
C THR A 109 -22.02 -7.53 10.41
N LYS A 110 -22.66 -7.00 9.36
CA LYS A 110 -24.07 -7.27 9.03
C LYS A 110 -24.30 -8.74 8.71
N ILE A 111 -23.42 -9.33 7.93
CA ILE A 111 -23.48 -10.75 7.55
C ILE A 111 -23.36 -11.65 8.79
N LYS A 112 -22.41 -11.37 9.70
CA LYS A 112 -22.26 -12.09 10.98
C LYS A 112 -23.50 -12.01 11.89
N GLN A 113 -24.32 -10.98 11.73
CA GLN A 113 -25.58 -10.81 12.48
C GLN A 113 -26.76 -11.58 11.85
N GLY A 114 -26.53 -12.45 10.85
CA GLY A 114 -27.55 -13.28 10.23
C GLY A 114 -28.51 -12.53 9.29
N ARG A 115 -28.15 -11.35 8.86
CA ARG A 115 -28.94 -10.53 7.90
C ARG A 115 -28.33 -10.63 6.51
N VAL A 116 -28.36 -11.83 5.90
CA VAL A 116 -27.71 -12.09 4.61
C VAL A 116 -28.75 -12.29 3.53
N SER A 117 -28.64 -11.54 2.43
CA SER A 117 -29.26 -11.87 1.15
C SER A 117 -28.20 -12.39 0.18
N SER A 118 -28.59 -13.12 -0.88
CA SER A 118 -27.68 -13.54 -1.94
C SER A 118 -27.00 -12.35 -2.63
N GLU A 119 -27.66 -11.20 -2.69
CA GLU A 119 -27.10 -9.94 -3.18
C GLU A 119 -25.94 -9.44 -2.29
N ASP A 120 -26.03 -9.63 -0.97
CA ASP A 120 -24.96 -9.24 -0.04
C ASP A 120 -23.68 -10.07 -0.27
N GLY A 121 -23.81 -11.32 -0.68
CA GLY A 121 -22.67 -12.20 -1.02
C GLY A 121 -21.89 -11.70 -2.25
N LEU A 122 -22.60 -11.37 -3.32
CA LEU A 122 -21.99 -10.79 -4.54
C LEU A 122 -21.37 -9.43 -4.24
N HIS A 123 -22.03 -8.59 -3.47
CA HIS A 123 -21.53 -7.28 -3.07
C HIS A 123 -20.26 -7.40 -2.20
N LEU A 124 -20.20 -8.39 -1.31
CA LEU A 124 -19.02 -8.70 -0.51
C LEU A 124 -17.81 -9.03 -1.39
N MET A 125 -18.02 -9.87 -2.41
CA MET A 125 -16.96 -10.25 -3.34
C MET A 125 -16.45 -9.06 -4.15
N ASP A 126 -17.34 -8.21 -4.66
CA ASP A 126 -16.96 -7.01 -5.40
C ASP A 126 -16.16 -6.04 -4.53
N LEU A 127 -16.54 -5.88 -3.25
CA LEU A 127 -15.78 -5.07 -2.29
C LEU A 127 -14.40 -5.66 -2.00
N MET A 128 -14.29 -6.98 -1.87
CA MET A 128 -13.00 -7.67 -1.68
C MET A 128 -12.09 -7.46 -2.89
N HIS A 129 -12.63 -7.59 -4.10
CA HIS A 129 -11.88 -7.35 -5.34
C HIS A 129 -11.42 -5.89 -5.46
N GLN A 130 -12.29 -4.91 -5.17
CA GLN A 130 -11.92 -3.50 -5.15
C GLN A 130 -10.84 -3.19 -4.08
N ALA A 131 -10.90 -3.87 -2.95
CA ALA A 131 -9.88 -3.76 -1.91
C ALA A 131 -8.52 -4.29 -2.41
N ALA A 132 -8.49 -5.45 -3.08
CA ALA A 132 -7.30 -6.02 -3.70
C ALA A 132 -6.68 -5.10 -4.75
N LEU A 133 -7.50 -4.52 -5.64
CA LEU A 133 -7.07 -3.52 -6.64
C LEU A 133 -6.43 -2.29 -5.99
N THR A 134 -7.02 -1.81 -4.89
CA THR A 134 -6.50 -0.65 -4.16
C THR A 134 -5.15 -0.97 -3.53
N MET A 135 -4.99 -2.17 -2.96
CA MET A 135 -3.72 -2.63 -2.39
C MET A 135 -2.64 -2.79 -3.46
N ARG A 136 -2.98 -3.37 -4.63
CA ARG A 136 -2.07 -3.44 -5.78
C ARG A 136 -1.52 -2.07 -6.15
N LYS A 137 -2.41 -1.08 -6.31
CA LYS A 137 -1.99 0.28 -6.63
C LYS A 137 -1.05 0.85 -5.57
N GLN A 138 -1.35 0.64 -4.30
CA GLN A 138 -0.48 1.10 -3.20
C GLN A 138 0.89 0.40 -3.20
N ARG A 139 0.96 -0.90 -3.55
CA ARG A 139 2.24 -1.63 -3.67
C ARG A 139 3.07 -1.11 -4.83
N LEU A 140 2.44 -0.81 -5.98
CA LEU A 140 3.13 -0.22 -7.14
C LEU A 140 3.70 1.17 -6.82
N ASP A 141 2.92 2.02 -6.14
CA ASP A 141 3.41 3.32 -5.67
C ASP A 141 4.59 3.17 -4.69
N SER A 142 4.55 2.15 -3.83
CA SER A 142 5.64 1.85 -2.89
C SER A 142 6.88 1.34 -3.59
N ALA A 143 6.75 0.53 -4.65
CA ALA A 143 7.87 0.04 -5.45
C ALA A 143 8.68 1.20 -6.03
N PHE A 144 8.01 2.24 -6.54
CA PHE A 144 8.69 3.45 -7.01
C PHE A 144 9.47 4.15 -5.89
N ALA A 145 8.85 4.32 -4.72
CA ALA A 145 9.51 4.95 -3.58
C ALA A 145 10.75 4.18 -3.11
N TYR A 146 10.68 2.84 -3.07
CA TYR A 146 11.83 2.00 -2.73
C TYR A 146 12.94 2.10 -3.77
N GLY A 147 12.60 2.16 -5.07
CA GLY A 147 13.57 2.36 -6.13
C GLY A 147 14.33 3.68 -5.98
N VAL A 148 13.60 4.79 -5.70
CA VAL A 148 14.21 6.10 -5.46
C VAL A 148 15.08 6.08 -4.21
N LEU A 149 14.64 5.45 -3.12
CA LEU A 149 15.43 5.32 -1.89
C LEU A 149 16.73 4.53 -2.14
N ALA A 150 16.65 3.40 -2.86
CA ALA A 150 17.81 2.60 -3.21
C ALA A 150 18.80 3.38 -4.09
N PHE A 151 18.30 4.14 -5.07
CA PHE A 151 19.11 5.04 -5.87
C PHE A 151 19.90 6.02 -4.99
N ILE A 152 19.21 6.72 -4.09
CA ILE A 152 19.82 7.70 -3.19
C ILE A 152 20.89 7.05 -2.31
N LEU A 153 20.56 5.97 -1.61
CA LEU A 153 21.46 5.32 -0.66
C LEU A 153 22.72 4.79 -1.36
N VAL A 154 22.57 4.10 -2.49
CA VAL A 154 23.72 3.53 -3.23
C VAL A 154 24.55 4.63 -3.87
N SER A 155 23.93 5.71 -4.34
CA SER A 155 24.69 6.85 -4.90
C SER A 155 25.55 7.53 -3.85
N ILE A 156 25.05 7.65 -2.61
CA ILE A 156 25.81 8.26 -1.50
C ILE A 156 26.95 7.35 -1.06
N VAL A 157 26.64 6.08 -0.75
CA VAL A 157 27.63 5.13 -0.22
C VAL A 157 28.70 4.81 -1.26
N GLY A 158 28.29 4.62 -2.52
CA GLY A 158 29.18 4.28 -3.62
C GLY A 158 29.86 5.49 -4.27
N LEU A 159 29.50 6.72 -3.90
CA LEU A 159 29.94 7.96 -4.55
C LEU A 159 29.77 7.92 -6.08
N ASN A 160 28.83 7.14 -6.57
CA ASN A 160 28.63 6.88 -7.99
C ASN A 160 27.14 6.81 -8.34
N ALA A 161 26.67 7.82 -9.07
CA ALA A 161 25.28 7.91 -9.50
C ALA A 161 24.88 6.78 -10.48
N GLY A 162 25.80 6.23 -11.24
CA GLY A 162 25.55 5.12 -12.17
C GLY A 162 25.17 3.84 -11.43
N PHE A 163 25.90 3.47 -10.38
CA PHE A 163 25.54 2.33 -9.54
C PHE A 163 24.24 2.58 -8.78
N GLY A 164 24.01 3.82 -8.31
CA GLY A 164 22.75 4.20 -7.70
C GLY A 164 21.58 4.01 -8.65
N ALA A 165 21.70 4.47 -9.90
CA ALA A 165 20.65 4.32 -10.91
C ALA A 165 20.34 2.84 -11.18
N LEU A 166 21.36 2.01 -11.32
CA LEU A 166 21.20 0.56 -11.49
C LEU A 166 20.45 -0.06 -10.29
N ALA A 167 20.90 0.22 -9.07
CA ALA A 167 20.27 -0.27 -7.85
C ALA A 167 18.80 0.18 -7.74
N GLY A 168 18.52 1.44 -8.05
CA GLY A 168 17.16 2.00 -8.05
C GLY A 168 16.24 1.28 -9.04
N VAL A 169 16.71 1.08 -10.27
CA VAL A 169 15.95 0.36 -11.31
C VAL A 169 15.71 -1.09 -10.92
N VAL A 170 16.73 -1.80 -10.47
CA VAL A 170 16.60 -3.22 -10.05
C VAL A 170 15.62 -3.36 -8.89
N THR A 171 15.72 -2.50 -7.87
CA THR A 171 14.83 -2.49 -6.72
C THR A 171 13.39 -2.19 -7.15
N TYR A 172 13.18 -1.19 -7.99
CA TYR A 172 11.87 -0.86 -8.54
C TYR A 172 11.25 -2.03 -9.30
N LEU A 173 12.00 -2.65 -10.21
CA LEU A 173 11.53 -3.77 -11.03
C LEU A 173 11.20 -4.98 -10.16
N TYR A 174 12.03 -5.29 -9.15
CA TYR A 174 11.78 -6.39 -8.23
C TYR A 174 10.43 -6.23 -7.49
N PHE A 175 10.22 -5.10 -6.81
CA PHE A 175 8.98 -4.86 -6.06
C PHE A 175 7.76 -4.70 -6.98
N ARG A 176 7.94 -4.15 -8.17
CA ARG A 176 6.89 -4.08 -9.19
C ARG A 176 6.47 -5.47 -9.64
N PHE A 177 7.43 -6.33 -9.94
CA PHE A 177 7.15 -7.70 -10.38
C PHE A 177 6.46 -8.52 -9.29
N GLU A 178 6.92 -8.41 -8.05
CA GLU A 178 6.28 -9.04 -6.89
C GLU A 178 4.82 -8.60 -6.73
N ALA A 179 4.56 -7.28 -6.81
CA ALA A 179 3.21 -6.73 -6.70
C ALA A 179 2.28 -7.20 -7.84
N LEU A 180 2.78 -7.39 -9.05
CA LEU A 180 2.00 -7.88 -10.18
C LEU A 180 1.69 -9.36 -10.05
N ARG A 181 2.67 -10.18 -9.68
CA ARG A 181 2.51 -11.63 -9.50
C ARG A 181 1.49 -11.98 -8.41
N ASP A 182 1.53 -11.26 -7.29
CA ASP A 182 0.58 -11.48 -6.20
C ASP A 182 -0.84 -11.12 -6.62
N TYR A 183 -0.99 -10.08 -7.42
CA TYR A 183 -2.29 -9.66 -7.93
C TYR A 183 -2.89 -10.67 -8.92
N GLU A 184 -2.12 -11.20 -9.87
CA GLU A 184 -2.61 -12.19 -10.83
C GLU A 184 -3.20 -13.42 -10.13
N LYS A 185 -2.56 -13.89 -9.07
CA LYS A 185 -3.06 -15.01 -8.27
C LYS A 185 -4.36 -14.69 -7.52
N GLU A 186 -4.51 -13.45 -7.03
CA GLU A 186 -5.74 -13.03 -6.34
C GLU A 186 -6.89 -12.83 -7.32
N ASP A 187 -6.61 -12.27 -8.50
CA ASP A 187 -7.60 -12.05 -9.57
C ASP A 187 -8.15 -13.38 -10.10
N GLU A 188 -7.27 -14.35 -10.34
CA GLU A 188 -7.65 -15.69 -10.78
C GLU A 188 -8.56 -16.40 -9.76
N ARG A 189 -8.25 -16.30 -8.48
CA ARG A 189 -9.09 -16.84 -7.40
C ARG A 189 -10.46 -16.17 -7.32
N TYR A 190 -10.50 -14.85 -7.51
CA TYR A 190 -11.75 -14.10 -7.53
C TYR A 190 -12.65 -14.54 -8.69
N GLU A 191 -12.11 -14.65 -9.89
CA GLU A 191 -12.87 -15.07 -11.09
C GLU A 191 -13.42 -16.50 -10.94
N VAL A 192 -12.64 -17.43 -10.37
CA VAL A 192 -13.09 -18.81 -10.08
C VAL A 192 -14.23 -18.80 -9.07
N ALA A 193 -14.06 -18.11 -7.93
CA ALA A 193 -15.08 -18.05 -6.89
C ALA A 193 -16.38 -17.38 -7.37
N LYS A 194 -16.26 -16.31 -8.18
CA LYS A 194 -17.41 -15.63 -8.79
C LYS A 194 -18.19 -16.55 -9.71
N ARG A 195 -17.49 -17.33 -10.54
CA ARG A 195 -18.10 -18.31 -11.43
C ARG A 195 -18.84 -19.40 -10.67
N ASP A 196 -18.23 -19.93 -9.59
CA ASP A 196 -18.82 -20.98 -8.77
C ASP A 196 -20.11 -20.51 -8.08
N ILE A 197 -20.16 -19.26 -7.62
CA ILE A 197 -21.36 -18.66 -7.03
C ILE A 197 -22.45 -18.48 -8.09
N ILE A 198 -22.13 -17.94 -9.28
CA ILE A 198 -23.11 -17.75 -10.35
C ILE A 198 -23.71 -19.09 -10.81
N LEU A 199 -22.92 -20.15 -10.82
CA LEU A 199 -23.38 -21.50 -11.18
C LEU A 199 -24.21 -22.17 -10.08
N SER A 200 -24.12 -21.69 -8.84
CA SER A 200 -24.87 -22.23 -7.67
C SER A 200 -26.21 -21.50 -7.44
N LEU A 201 -26.44 -20.37 -8.08
CA LEU A 201 -27.71 -19.61 -8.09
C LEU A 201 -28.63 -20.07 -9.19
#